data_ebea0b580a1e925fb2b4292c7b8b1be6
#
_entry.id   ebea0b580a1e925fb2b4292c7b8b1be6
#
_cell.length_a   1.000
_cell.length_b   1.000
_cell.length_c   1.000
_cell.angle_alpha   90.00
_cell.angle_beta   90.00
_cell.angle_gamma   90.00
#
_symmetry.space_group_name_H-M   'P 1'
#
loop_
_entity.id
_entity.type
_entity.pdbx_description
1 polymer ?
#
loop_
_entity_poly.entity_id
_entity_poly.type
_entity_poly.pdbx_seq_one_letter_code
_entity_poly.pdbx_strand_id
1 'polypeptide(L)'
;MSRLEELIQQLCPDGVEYKALGEIAVDIFRGNGIKREQVTDNGTPCVRYGEIYTTYGIWFDKCVSHTDEKEIPNKKYFGYGDILFAITGESVEEIAKSTAYVGHEKCLAGGDIVVLKHTQNPKYLSYALSTSFAQAQKSKGKVKSKVVHSSVPAIRDIRIPLPSLPVQQEIVRILDSFTELTAELTAELTARKKQYAYYRDELLTFGEMVEYKEFGQIATIQRGASPRPIKNYITSDDSGVNWIKIGDVKPGAKYITETEEKITQEGAKKSRFVRENDFILSNSMSFGRPYIVKTTGCIHDGWLSISDYQEHFSADFLYHLLSSYKYQEIMKQKASFGGAVQNLNADIVRAIELPIVPLKEQHRIVSILDHFDALCNDLTSGLPAEIEARRKQYEYYRDKL
;
A
#
# COMPACT_ATOMS: atom_id res chain seq x y z
N MET A 1 22.84 29.82 -1.85
CA MET A 1 22.02 29.79 -0.62
C MET A 1 20.58 29.63 -1.07
N SER A 2 19.83 28.77 -0.44
CA SER A 2 18.40 28.64 -0.77
C SER A 2 17.61 29.80 -0.18
N ARG A 3 16.43 30.11 -0.74
CA ARG A 3 15.57 31.18 -0.20
C ARG A 3 15.24 30.97 1.29
N LEU A 4 15.08 29.69 1.71
CA LEU A 4 14.83 29.35 3.10
C LEU A 4 16.03 29.71 3.99
N GLU A 5 17.26 29.39 3.57
CA GLU A 5 18.48 29.75 4.31
C GLU A 5 18.64 31.29 4.45
N GLU A 6 18.35 32.01 3.40
CA GLU A 6 18.37 33.50 3.43
C GLU A 6 17.36 34.06 4.42
N LEU A 7 16.12 33.54 4.40
CA LEU A 7 15.06 33.98 5.32
C LEU A 7 15.40 33.62 6.79
N ILE A 8 15.95 32.42 7.05
CA ILE A 8 16.38 32.02 8.41
C ILE A 8 17.49 32.95 8.89
N GLN A 9 18.50 33.23 8.05
CA GLN A 9 19.62 34.10 8.42
C GLN A 9 19.17 35.54 8.71
N GLN A 10 18.17 36.04 7.98
CA GLN A 10 17.67 37.39 8.17
C GLN A 10 16.70 37.54 9.34
N LEU A 11 15.81 36.56 9.55
CA LEU A 11 14.68 36.69 10.45
C LEU A 11 14.81 35.88 11.73
N CYS A 12 15.81 34.99 11.80
CA CYS A 12 16.12 34.15 12.95
C CYS A 12 17.64 34.11 13.18
N PRO A 13 18.35 35.26 13.27
CA PRO A 13 19.82 35.27 13.37
C PRO A 13 20.36 34.56 14.60
N ASP A 14 19.59 34.55 15.70
CA ASP A 14 19.94 33.89 16.95
C ASP A 14 19.41 32.42 17.02
N GLY A 15 18.94 31.88 15.90
CA GLY A 15 18.30 30.57 15.80
C GLY A 15 16.78 30.62 15.95
N VAL A 16 16.15 29.43 15.88
CA VAL A 16 14.70 29.30 15.99
C VAL A 16 14.32 28.93 17.42
N GLU A 17 13.46 29.74 18.02
CA GLU A 17 12.95 29.49 19.38
C GLU A 17 11.95 28.33 19.38
N TYR A 18 12.00 27.48 20.41
CA TYR A 18 11.02 26.41 20.66
C TYR A 18 9.96 26.91 21.64
N LYS A 19 8.70 26.91 21.23
CA LYS A 19 7.56 27.29 22.08
C LYS A 19 6.61 26.12 22.34
N ALA A 20 6.07 26.10 23.56
CA ALA A 20 4.99 25.16 23.88
C ALA A 20 3.70 25.61 23.17
N LEU A 21 2.87 24.64 22.77
CA LEU A 21 1.57 24.95 22.12
C LEU A 21 0.70 25.82 23.03
N GLY A 22 0.79 25.65 24.35
CA GLY A 22 0.09 26.48 25.32
C GLY A 22 0.48 27.95 25.30
N GLU A 23 1.70 28.28 24.87
CA GLU A 23 2.23 29.67 24.77
C GLU A 23 1.72 30.38 23.51
N ILE A 24 1.42 29.62 22.45
CA ILE A 24 0.95 30.17 21.16
C ILE A 24 -0.58 30.04 20.99
N ALA A 25 -1.25 29.34 21.89
CA ALA A 25 -2.68 29.11 21.84
C ALA A 25 -3.46 30.39 22.13
N VAL A 26 -4.36 30.75 21.25
CA VAL A 26 -5.45 31.72 21.52
C VAL A 26 -6.54 31.04 22.37
N ASP A 27 -6.84 29.79 22.04
CA ASP A 27 -7.76 28.92 22.79
C ASP A 27 -7.40 27.47 22.54
N ILE A 28 -7.65 26.62 23.53
CA ILE A 28 -7.48 25.16 23.40
C ILE A 28 -8.54 24.45 24.21
N PHE A 29 -9.34 23.63 23.57
CA PHE A 29 -10.47 22.96 24.19
C PHE A 29 -10.71 21.58 23.60
N ARG A 30 -11.41 20.74 24.36
CA ARG A 30 -11.92 19.44 23.89
C ARG A 30 -13.27 19.63 23.22
N GLY A 31 -13.49 18.93 22.09
CA GLY A 31 -14.74 18.83 21.40
C GLY A 31 -15.82 18.10 22.21
N ASN A 32 -17.01 18.00 21.68
CA ASN A 32 -18.13 17.29 22.32
C ASN A 32 -18.52 16.05 21.50
N GLY A 33 -19.00 15.02 22.21
CA GLY A 33 -19.33 13.72 21.60
C GLY A 33 -20.36 13.84 20.48
N ILE A 34 -19.98 13.31 19.30
CA ILE A 34 -20.87 13.06 18.17
C ILE A 34 -20.92 11.54 18.02
N LYS A 35 -22.07 10.93 18.27
CA LYS A 35 -22.26 9.50 18.19
C LYS A 35 -22.32 9.04 16.74
N ARG A 36 -22.07 7.74 16.51
CA ARG A 36 -22.08 7.18 15.15
C ARG A 36 -23.43 7.31 14.47
N GLU A 37 -24.51 7.11 15.20
CA GLU A 37 -25.89 7.24 14.75
C GLU A 37 -26.34 8.67 14.45
N GLN A 38 -25.60 9.68 14.91
CA GLN A 38 -25.84 11.10 14.63
C GLN A 38 -25.12 11.60 13.37
N VAL A 39 -24.32 10.73 12.73
CA VAL A 39 -23.65 11.09 11.48
C VAL A 39 -24.61 10.93 10.32
N THR A 40 -24.70 11.94 9.48
CA THR A 40 -25.58 12.06 8.32
C THR A 40 -24.79 12.42 7.07
N ASP A 41 -25.39 12.24 5.90
CA ASP A 41 -24.75 12.62 4.62
C ASP A 41 -24.81 14.13 4.37
N ASN A 42 -25.71 14.85 5.03
CA ASN A 42 -25.92 16.29 4.88
C ASN A 42 -26.15 16.95 6.25
N GLY A 43 -25.91 18.25 6.33
CA GLY A 43 -26.12 19.01 7.58
C GLY A 43 -24.88 19.83 7.94
N THR A 44 -24.66 20.06 9.22
CA THR A 44 -23.47 20.79 9.69
C THR A 44 -22.24 19.90 9.60
N PRO A 45 -21.17 20.35 8.91
CA PRO A 45 -19.93 19.59 8.82
C PRO A 45 -19.36 19.28 10.20
N CYS A 46 -18.83 18.07 10.38
CA CYS A 46 -18.23 17.65 11.64
C CYS A 46 -17.06 16.71 11.43
N VAL A 47 -16.19 16.59 12.44
CA VAL A 47 -15.06 15.66 12.47
C VAL A 47 -15.13 14.79 13.72
N ARG A 48 -14.95 13.47 13.52
CA ARG A 48 -14.75 12.51 14.61
C ARG A 48 -13.29 12.10 14.67
N TYR A 49 -12.79 11.74 15.86
CA TYR A 49 -11.36 11.45 16.07
C TYR A 49 -10.81 10.35 15.14
N GLY A 50 -11.62 9.32 14.82
CA GLY A 50 -11.21 8.24 13.93
C GLY A 50 -10.88 8.71 12.51
N GLU A 51 -11.55 9.76 12.02
CA GLU A 51 -11.32 10.32 10.69
C GLU A 51 -9.96 11.01 10.58
N ILE A 52 -9.41 11.51 11.70
CA ILE A 52 -8.04 12.06 11.76
C ILE A 52 -7.01 10.96 11.49
N TYR A 53 -7.28 9.72 11.91
CA TYR A 53 -6.40 8.58 11.64
C TYR A 53 -6.53 8.02 10.23
N THR A 54 -7.74 7.96 9.70
CA THR A 54 -8.06 7.17 8.51
C THR A 54 -8.26 7.98 7.23
N THR A 55 -8.65 9.26 7.35
CA THR A 55 -9.15 10.05 6.22
C THR A 55 -8.31 11.30 5.96
N TYR A 56 -8.00 12.04 7.02
CA TYR A 56 -7.31 13.32 6.87
C TYR A 56 -5.79 13.19 6.94
N GLY A 57 -5.11 13.93 6.07
CA GLY A 57 -3.65 14.05 6.03
C GLY A 57 -3.12 15.11 6.99
N ILE A 58 -2.04 15.77 6.57
CA ILE A 58 -1.44 16.91 7.31
C ILE A 58 -2.44 18.07 7.43
N TRP A 59 -3.26 18.27 6.39
CA TRP A 59 -4.34 19.26 6.38
C TRP A 59 -5.52 18.76 5.55
N PHE A 60 -6.68 19.39 5.73
CA PHE A 60 -7.89 19.15 4.95
C PHE A 60 -8.71 20.44 4.85
N ASP A 61 -9.56 20.53 3.83
CA ASP A 61 -10.41 21.70 3.53
C ASP A 61 -11.91 21.37 3.60
N LYS A 62 -12.27 20.09 3.58
CA LYS A 62 -13.68 19.64 3.64
C LYS A 62 -13.84 18.50 4.64
N CYS A 63 -14.90 18.57 5.45
CA CYS A 63 -15.30 17.46 6.30
C CYS A 63 -16.00 16.38 5.48
N VAL A 64 -15.69 15.10 5.76
CA VAL A 64 -16.36 13.95 5.13
C VAL A 64 -17.66 13.57 5.85
N SER A 65 -17.85 14.00 7.08
CA SER A 65 -19.03 13.70 7.90
C SER A 65 -19.81 14.96 8.21
N HIS A 66 -21.12 14.80 8.35
CA HIS A 66 -22.06 15.85 8.73
C HIS A 66 -22.95 15.36 9.88
N THR A 67 -23.67 16.27 10.54
CA THR A 67 -24.60 15.95 11.60
C THR A 67 -25.71 16.99 11.67
N ASP A 68 -26.89 16.63 12.22
CA ASP A 68 -27.87 17.65 12.63
C ASP A 68 -27.38 18.32 13.93
N GLU A 69 -26.95 19.56 13.81
CA GLU A 69 -26.42 20.29 14.97
C GLU A 69 -27.44 20.50 16.09
N LYS A 70 -28.74 20.35 15.82
CA LYS A 70 -29.78 20.45 16.85
C LYS A 70 -29.69 19.31 17.84
N GLU A 71 -29.23 18.16 17.40
CA GLU A 71 -29.01 16.98 18.24
C GLU A 71 -27.75 17.03 19.09
N ILE A 72 -26.84 17.98 18.82
CA ILE A 72 -25.55 18.07 19.52
C ILE A 72 -25.63 19.08 20.66
N PRO A 73 -25.62 18.62 21.92
CA PRO A 73 -25.54 19.53 23.07
C PRO A 73 -24.12 20.12 23.17
N ASN A 74 -23.99 21.32 23.76
CA ASN A 74 -22.69 21.95 24.05
C ASN A 74 -21.76 22.00 22.85
N LYS A 75 -22.24 22.53 21.73
CA LYS A 75 -21.54 22.61 20.45
C LYS A 75 -20.15 23.22 20.59
N LYS A 76 -19.13 22.53 20.08
CA LYS A 76 -17.75 22.98 20.01
C LYS A 76 -17.34 23.09 18.56
N TYR A 77 -17.04 24.29 18.12
CA TYR A 77 -16.75 24.58 16.72
C TYR A 77 -15.27 24.84 16.49
N PHE A 78 -14.81 24.40 15.33
CA PHE A 78 -13.54 24.82 14.75
C PHE A 78 -13.78 25.46 13.38
N GLY A 79 -12.76 26.15 12.87
CA GLY A 79 -12.79 26.84 11.59
C GLY A 79 -11.41 26.94 10.96
N TYR A 80 -11.30 27.78 9.94
CA TYR A 80 -10.05 27.99 9.23
C TYR A 80 -8.86 28.28 10.16
N GLY A 81 -7.80 27.57 9.98
CA GLY A 81 -6.55 27.72 10.72
C GLY A 81 -6.43 26.88 11.99
N ASP A 82 -7.52 26.27 12.47
CA ASP A 82 -7.47 25.48 13.70
C ASP A 82 -6.75 24.13 13.49
N ILE A 83 -6.01 23.67 14.49
CA ILE A 83 -5.40 22.34 14.53
C ILE A 83 -6.25 21.40 15.38
N LEU A 84 -6.54 20.23 14.82
CA LEU A 84 -7.28 19.16 15.49
C LEU A 84 -6.35 18.04 15.92
N PHE A 85 -6.48 17.54 17.14
CA PHE A 85 -5.73 16.41 17.68
C PHE A 85 -6.69 15.29 18.05
N ALA A 86 -6.46 14.08 17.55
CA ALA A 86 -7.15 12.88 18.01
C ALA A 86 -6.53 12.39 19.32
N ILE A 87 -7.24 12.57 20.45
CA ILE A 87 -6.72 12.26 21.79
C ILE A 87 -7.04 10.85 22.30
N THR A 88 -7.66 10.02 21.46
CA THR A 88 -7.93 8.60 21.71
C THR A 88 -7.46 7.80 20.50
N GLY A 89 -6.71 6.73 20.70
CA GLY A 89 -6.14 5.89 19.63
C GLY A 89 -5.76 4.50 20.11
N GLU A 90 -5.36 3.64 19.19
CA GLU A 90 -4.97 2.25 19.44
C GLU A 90 -3.44 2.07 19.56
N SER A 91 -2.66 3.06 19.17
CA SER A 91 -1.20 3.03 19.16
C SER A 91 -0.60 4.20 19.96
N VAL A 92 0.44 3.89 20.73
CA VAL A 92 1.25 4.89 21.43
C VAL A 92 2.04 5.72 20.43
N GLU A 93 2.47 5.11 19.34
CA GLU A 93 3.28 5.71 18.28
C GLU A 93 2.50 6.77 17.50
N GLU A 94 1.16 6.63 17.41
CA GLU A 94 0.29 7.54 16.65
C GLU A 94 -0.60 8.45 17.51
N ILE A 95 -0.57 8.28 18.85
CA ILE A 95 -1.43 9.06 19.73
C ILE A 95 -1.27 10.57 19.52
N ALA A 96 -2.33 11.31 19.63
CA ALA A 96 -2.41 12.74 19.37
C ALA A 96 -2.00 13.13 17.93
N LYS A 97 -2.29 12.22 16.95
CA LYS A 97 -2.21 12.58 15.54
C LYS A 97 -2.98 13.87 15.30
N SER A 98 -2.40 14.78 14.54
CA SER A 98 -2.92 16.11 14.32
C SER A 98 -3.10 16.43 12.85
N THR A 99 -4.05 17.31 12.55
CA THR A 99 -4.34 17.81 11.20
C THR A 99 -4.79 19.27 11.27
N ALA A 100 -4.45 20.07 10.26
CA ALA A 100 -4.89 21.45 10.16
C ALA A 100 -6.17 21.54 9.30
N TYR A 101 -7.14 22.32 9.73
CA TYR A 101 -8.27 22.66 8.90
C TYR A 101 -8.02 23.97 8.13
N VAL A 102 -8.09 23.90 6.82
CA VAL A 102 -7.88 25.05 5.92
C VAL A 102 -9.12 25.40 5.09
N GLY A 103 -10.27 24.75 5.37
CA GLY A 103 -11.57 25.10 4.78
C GLY A 103 -12.19 26.31 5.44
N HIS A 104 -13.24 26.85 4.83
CA HIS A 104 -13.88 28.09 5.29
C HIS A 104 -15.22 27.86 6.00
N GLU A 105 -15.67 26.63 6.09
CA GLU A 105 -16.91 26.31 6.80
C GLU A 105 -16.68 26.20 8.30
N LYS A 106 -17.71 26.53 9.08
CA LYS A 106 -17.72 26.34 10.52
C LYS A 106 -18.14 24.90 10.83
N CYS A 107 -17.24 24.12 11.44
CA CYS A 107 -17.41 22.69 11.65
C CYS A 107 -17.48 22.32 13.12
N LEU A 108 -18.15 21.20 13.46
CA LEU A 108 -18.26 20.68 14.82
C LEU A 108 -17.13 19.69 15.12
N ALA A 109 -16.49 19.86 16.29
CA ALA A 109 -15.45 18.96 16.79
C ALA A 109 -16.06 17.84 17.67
N GLY A 110 -15.77 16.59 17.32
CA GLY A 110 -16.15 15.39 18.08
C GLY A 110 -15.46 15.29 19.44
N GLY A 111 -15.98 14.42 20.32
CA GLY A 111 -15.62 14.37 21.76
C GLY A 111 -14.19 14.02 22.10
N ASP A 112 -13.53 13.22 21.28
CA ASP A 112 -12.13 12.80 21.47
C ASP A 112 -11.18 13.57 20.55
N ILE A 113 -11.54 14.82 20.27
CA ILE A 113 -10.73 15.79 19.54
C ILE A 113 -10.39 16.95 20.47
N VAL A 114 -9.14 17.38 20.48
CA VAL A 114 -8.71 18.66 21.02
C VAL A 114 -8.51 19.63 19.86
N VAL A 115 -9.08 20.80 19.97
CA VAL A 115 -8.94 21.91 19.02
C VAL A 115 -7.98 22.94 19.59
N LEU A 116 -6.96 23.32 18.82
CA LEU A 116 -6.04 24.41 19.11
C LEU A 116 -6.30 25.56 18.15
N LYS A 117 -6.70 26.73 18.70
CA LYS A 117 -6.81 27.99 17.99
C LYS A 117 -5.51 28.79 18.15
N HIS A 118 -5.00 29.35 17.09
CA HIS A 118 -3.72 30.06 17.06
C HIS A 118 -3.68 31.12 15.93
N THR A 119 -2.57 31.86 15.85
CA THR A 119 -2.35 32.88 14.81
C THR A 119 -1.21 32.54 13.85
N GLN A 120 -0.65 31.33 13.96
CA GLN A 120 0.47 30.85 13.13
C GLN A 120 -0.05 30.31 11.80
N ASN A 121 0.87 29.98 10.87
CA ASN A 121 0.50 29.25 9.65
C ASN A 121 0.00 27.84 10.01
N PRO A 122 -1.25 27.48 9.67
CA PRO A 122 -1.84 26.21 10.09
C PRO A 122 -1.13 24.99 9.49
N LYS A 123 -0.75 25.05 8.21
CA LYS A 123 -0.02 23.97 7.57
C LYS A 123 1.35 23.78 8.20
N TYR A 124 2.06 24.90 8.50
CA TYR A 124 3.34 24.82 9.20
C TYR A 124 3.22 24.09 10.55
N LEU A 125 2.25 24.49 11.38
CA LEU A 125 2.05 23.81 12.67
C LEU A 125 1.76 22.34 12.49
N SER A 126 0.95 21.97 11.52
CA SER A 126 0.62 20.57 11.27
C SER A 126 1.85 19.79 10.80
N TYR A 127 2.72 20.35 9.96
CA TYR A 127 4.00 19.75 9.59
C TYR A 127 4.92 19.60 10.80
N ALA A 128 5.14 20.66 11.57
CA ALA A 128 5.97 20.62 12.78
C ALA A 128 5.48 19.58 13.80
N LEU A 129 4.17 19.44 13.95
CA LEU A 129 3.54 18.44 14.82
C LEU A 129 3.61 17.01 14.26
N SER A 130 3.92 16.82 12.99
CA SER A 130 4.11 15.51 12.37
C SER A 130 5.55 15.00 12.39
N THR A 131 6.51 15.81 12.88
CA THR A 131 7.92 15.43 13.02
C THR A 131 8.12 14.34 14.07
N SER A 132 9.21 13.57 13.93
CA SER A 132 9.62 12.57 14.93
C SER A 132 9.84 13.21 16.31
N PHE A 133 10.37 14.44 16.35
CA PHE A 133 10.56 15.20 17.59
C PHE A 133 9.25 15.51 18.31
N ALA A 134 8.23 15.97 17.59
CA ALA A 134 6.90 16.24 18.16
C ALA A 134 6.21 14.92 18.59
N GLN A 135 6.32 13.87 17.78
CA GLN A 135 5.71 12.58 18.08
C GLN A 135 6.31 11.93 19.35
N ALA A 136 7.61 12.05 19.56
CA ALA A 136 8.26 11.60 20.80
C ALA A 136 7.68 12.27 22.05
N GLN A 137 7.28 13.56 21.97
CA GLN A 137 6.62 14.29 23.06
C GLN A 137 5.18 13.83 23.26
N LYS A 138 4.42 13.62 22.20
CA LYS A 138 3.03 13.10 22.22
C LYS A 138 2.95 11.72 22.89
N SER A 139 3.96 10.88 22.66
CA SER A 139 4.05 9.50 23.15
C SER A 139 4.64 9.38 24.56
N LYS A 140 5.26 10.44 25.09
CA LYS A 140 5.98 10.42 26.36
C LYS A 140 5.09 9.99 27.53
N GLY A 141 5.53 8.99 28.28
CA GLY A 141 4.81 8.46 29.45
C GLY A 141 3.53 7.66 29.10
N LYS A 142 3.26 7.37 27.85
CA LYS A 142 2.12 6.54 27.46
C LYS A 142 2.46 5.05 27.59
N VAL A 143 1.48 4.27 27.99
CA VAL A 143 1.61 2.82 28.15
C VAL A 143 0.95 2.12 26.95
N LYS A 144 1.60 1.09 26.42
CA LYS A 144 1.01 0.24 25.38
C LYS A 144 -0.21 -0.48 25.96
N SER A 145 -1.39 -0.11 25.48
CA SER A 145 -2.67 -0.74 25.80
C SER A 145 -3.54 -0.77 24.55
N LYS A 146 -4.69 -1.46 24.62
CA LYS A 146 -5.65 -1.49 23.49
C LYS A 146 -6.22 -0.10 23.18
N VAL A 147 -6.24 0.81 24.16
CA VAL A 147 -6.68 2.18 23.97
C VAL A 147 -5.74 3.11 24.70
N VAL A 148 -5.18 4.06 23.98
CA VAL A 148 -4.26 5.08 24.51
C VAL A 148 -4.97 6.42 24.51
N HIS A 149 -4.79 7.19 25.56
CA HIS A 149 -5.39 8.52 25.70
C HIS A 149 -4.33 9.62 25.85
N SER A 150 -4.62 10.78 25.30
CA SER A 150 -3.93 12.04 25.56
C SER A 150 -4.88 13.02 26.25
N SER A 151 -4.42 14.22 26.56
CA SER A 151 -5.20 15.22 27.28
C SER A 151 -4.85 16.64 26.83
N VAL A 152 -5.73 17.60 27.13
CA VAL A 152 -5.47 19.02 26.84
C VAL A 152 -4.16 19.51 27.47
N PRO A 153 -3.83 19.23 28.75
CA PRO A 153 -2.53 19.60 29.31
C PRO A 153 -1.35 18.99 28.53
N ALA A 154 -1.43 17.70 28.18
CA ALA A 154 -0.37 17.03 27.43
C ALA A 154 -0.16 17.65 26.03
N ILE A 155 -1.23 18.12 25.38
CA ILE A 155 -1.12 18.84 24.10
C ILE A 155 -0.48 20.22 24.32
N ARG A 156 -0.86 20.95 25.38
CA ARG A 156 -0.31 22.27 25.69
C ARG A 156 1.21 22.27 25.90
N ASP A 157 1.74 21.18 26.44
CA ASP A 157 3.16 21.05 26.78
C ASP A 157 4.04 20.67 25.58
N ILE A 158 3.46 20.30 24.44
CA ILE A 158 4.23 19.96 23.23
C ILE A 158 4.98 21.21 22.74
N ARG A 159 6.29 21.10 22.61
CA ARG A 159 7.16 22.17 22.10
C ARG A 159 7.52 21.92 20.65
N ILE A 160 7.42 22.97 19.86
CA ILE A 160 7.78 22.96 18.43
C ILE A 160 8.67 24.15 18.12
N PRO A 161 9.54 24.09 17.10
CA PRO A 161 10.23 25.27 16.58
C PRO A 161 9.20 26.27 16.05
N LEU A 162 9.40 27.55 16.32
CA LEU A 162 8.48 28.61 15.91
C LEU A 162 9.23 29.75 15.24
N PRO A 163 9.64 29.62 13.98
CA PRO A 163 10.23 30.70 13.23
C PRO A 163 9.20 31.76 12.87
N SER A 164 9.64 32.88 12.30
CA SER A 164 8.76 33.96 11.81
C SER A 164 7.83 33.48 10.71
N LEU A 165 6.67 34.11 10.54
CA LEU A 165 5.65 33.71 9.55
C LEU A 165 6.19 33.59 8.11
N PRO A 166 7.09 34.47 7.60
CA PRO A 166 7.67 34.30 6.25
C PRO A 166 8.48 33.00 6.13
N VAL A 167 9.21 32.59 7.17
CA VAL A 167 9.95 31.33 7.21
C VAL A 167 8.96 30.15 7.23
N GLN A 168 7.90 30.21 8.06
CA GLN A 168 6.85 29.21 8.08
C GLN A 168 6.21 29.02 6.69
N GLN A 169 5.91 30.12 5.99
CA GLN A 169 5.34 30.07 4.64
C GLN A 169 6.27 29.39 3.63
N GLU A 170 7.58 29.69 3.67
CA GLU A 170 8.54 29.08 2.76
C GLU A 170 8.72 27.59 3.04
N ILE A 171 8.75 27.18 4.30
CA ILE A 171 8.77 25.76 4.70
C ILE A 171 7.53 25.05 4.15
N VAL A 172 6.33 25.62 4.33
CA VAL A 172 5.08 25.05 3.81
C VAL A 172 5.13 24.91 2.31
N ARG A 173 5.62 25.93 1.59
CA ARG A 173 5.76 25.89 0.12
C ARG A 173 6.64 24.72 -0.34
N ILE A 174 7.75 24.48 0.36
CA ILE A 174 8.65 23.37 0.05
C ILE A 174 8.00 22.02 0.34
N LEU A 175 7.39 21.85 1.52
CA LEU A 175 6.80 20.57 1.92
C LEU A 175 5.52 20.25 1.12
N ASP A 176 4.70 21.25 0.82
CA ASP A 176 3.52 21.07 -0.05
C ASP A 176 3.95 20.59 -1.45
N SER A 177 5.06 21.10 -2.01
CA SER A 177 5.55 20.66 -3.33
C SER A 177 5.94 19.18 -3.37
N PHE A 178 6.48 18.62 -2.28
CA PHE A 178 6.73 17.17 -2.18
C PHE A 178 5.45 16.35 -2.09
N THR A 179 4.46 16.86 -1.36
CA THR A 179 3.16 16.19 -1.20
C THR A 179 2.40 16.17 -2.53
N GLU A 180 2.36 17.29 -3.24
CA GLU A 180 1.75 17.42 -4.56
C GLU A 180 2.41 16.49 -5.58
N LEU A 181 3.75 16.51 -5.68
CA LEU A 181 4.49 15.63 -6.56
C LEU A 181 4.23 14.14 -6.27
N THR A 182 4.18 13.76 -5.00
CA THR A 182 3.88 12.38 -4.61
C THR A 182 2.45 11.98 -4.99
N ALA A 183 1.49 12.89 -4.86
CA ALA A 183 0.11 12.66 -5.29
C ALA A 183 0.00 12.52 -6.82
N GLU A 184 0.68 13.37 -7.59
CA GLU A 184 0.75 13.30 -9.05
C GLU A 184 1.34 11.98 -9.53
N LEU A 185 2.50 11.56 -8.97
CA LEU A 185 3.14 10.28 -9.30
C LEU A 185 2.24 9.08 -8.96
N THR A 186 1.50 9.16 -7.85
CA THR A 186 0.54 8.11 -7.45
C THR A 186 -0.65 8.03 -8.41
N ALA A 187 -1.16 9.18 -8.84
CA ALA A 187 -2.22 9.25 -9.84
C ALA A 187 -1.73 8.73 -11.21
N GLU A 188 -0.51 9.09 -11.62
CA GLU A 188 0.12 8.56 -12.83
C GLU A 188 0.29 7.04 -12.76
N LEU A 189 0.83 6.51 -11.66
CA LEU A 189 0.96 5.07 -11.45
C LEU A 189 -0.40 4.35 -11.62
N THR A 190 -1.44 4.92 -11.05
CA THR A 190 -2.80 4.38 -11.15
C THR A 190 -3.30 4.38 -12.60
N ALA A 191 -3.08 5.48 -13.33
CA ALA A 191 -3.43 5.60 -14.75
C ALA A 191 -2.63 4.61 -15.62
N ARG A 192 -1.31 4.49 -15.38
CA ARG A 192 -0.44 3.54 -16.10
C ARG A 192 -0.83 2.09 -15.84
N LYS A 193 -1.19 1.73 -14.62
CA LYS A 193 -1.71 0.37 -14.31
C LYS A 193 -3.00 0.05 -15.07
N LYS A 194 -3.93 1.00 -15.20
CA LYS A 194 -5.14 0.83 -16.01
C LYS A 194 -4.80 0.70 -17.50
N GLN A 195 -3.88 1.52 -18.00
CA GLN A 195 -3.42 1.48 -19.38
C GLN A 195 -2.72 0.16 -19.69
N TYR A 196 -1.85 -0.32 -18.80
CA TYR A 196 -1.20 -1.63 -18.91
C TYR A 196 -2.21 -2.77 -18.99
N ALA A 197 -3.20 -2.79 -18.08
CA ALA A 197 -4.24 -3.82 -18.08
C ALA A 197 -5.01 -3.83 -19.41
N TYR A 198 -5.39 -2.65 -19.92
CA TYR A 198 -6.08 -2.52 -21.21
C TYR A 198 -5.23 -3.05 -22.37
N TYR A 199 -4.00 -2.58 -22.54
CA TYR A 199 -3.14 -3.02 -23.64
C TYR A 199 -2.75 -4.49 -23.53
N ARG A 200 -2.56 -5.01 -22.33
CA ARG A 200 -2.30 -6.44 -22.11
C ARG A 200 -3.47 -7.26 -22.66
N ASP A 201 -4.69 -6.91 -22.29
CA ASP A 201 -5.87 -7.66 -22.70
C ASP A 201 -6.14 -7.52 -24.22
N GLU A 202 -5.88 -6.34 -24.80
CA GLU A 202 -5.98 -6.10 -26.24
C GLU A 202 -4.93 -6.91 -27.04
N LEU A 203 -3.65 -6.82 -26.65
CA LEU A 203 -2.54 -7.53 -27.33
C LEU A 203 -2.61 -9.06 -27.18
N LEU A 204 -3.30 -9.56 -26.16
CA LEU A 204 -3.49 -10.99 -25.89
C LEU A 204 -4.87 -11.50 -26.31
N THR A 205 -5.65 -10.68 -27.02
CA THR A 205 -6.90 -11.10 -27.64
C THR A 205 -6.67 -11.37 -29.11
N PHE A 206 -6.86 -12.62 -29.51
CA PHE A 206 -6.66 -13.08 -30.90
C PHE A 206 -7.99 -13.43 -31.51
N GLY A 207 -8.15 -13.10 -32.79
CA GLY A 207 -9.39 -13.40 -33.59
C GLY A 207 -9.44 -14.87 -34.04
N GLU A 208 -10.49 -15.19 -34.77
CA GLU A 208 -10.78 -16.53 -35.28
C GLU A 208 -9.75 -17.10 -36.27
N MET A 209 -8.85 -16.27 -36.79
CA MET A 209 -7.76 -16.69 -37.70
C MET A 209 -6.59 -17.39 -36.98
N VAL A 210 -6.52 -17.35 -35.64
CA VAL A 210 -5.49 -17.99 -34.86
C VAL A 210 -5.97 -19.37 -34.40
N GLU A 211 -5.14 -20.39 -34.59
CA GLU A 211 -5.42 -21.74 -34.10
C GLU A 211 -5.41 -21.74 -32.57
N TYR A 212 -6.39 -22.43 -31.96
CA TYR A 212 -6.44 -22.67 -30.52
C TYR A 212 -6.26 -24.16 -30.24
N LYS A 213 -5.48 -24.47 -29.19
CA LYS A 213 -5.29 -25.83 -28.68
C LYS A 213 -5.53 -25.92 -27.21
N GLU A 214 -6.08 -27.04 -26.75
CA GLU A 214 -6.16 -27.31 -25.31
C GLU A 214 -4.76 -27.33 -24.67
N PHE A 215 -4.62 -26.69 -23.52
CA PHE A 215 -3.33 -26.56 -22.84
C PHE A 215 -2.71 -27.91 -22.52
N GLY A 216 -3.50 -28.91 -22.22
CA GLY A 216 -3.01 -30.29 -21.98
C GLY A 216 -2.47 -31.02 -23.20
N GLN A 217 -2.71 -30.50 -24.44
CA GLN A 217 -2.14 -31.03 -25.68
C GLN A 217 -0.72 -30.50 -25.95
N ILE A 218 -0.38 -29.37 -25.36
CA ILE A 218 0.84 -28.59 -25.64
C ILE A 218 1.75 -28.38 -24.42
N ALA A 219 1.34 -28.88 -23.24
CA ALA A 219 2.12 -28.80 -22.02
C ALA A 219 1.77 -29.97 -21.08
N THR A 220 2.72 -30.34 -20.24
CA THR A 220 2.52 -31.29 -19.14
C THR A 220 2.05 -30.55 -17.89
N ILE A 221 0.81 -30.79 -17.46
CA ILE A 221 0.21 -30.13 -16.30
C ILE A 221 -0.07 -31.15 -15.20
N GLN A 222 0.51 -30.93 -14.01
CA GLN A 222 0.44 -31.91 -12.91
C GLN A 222 0.26 -31.18 -11.57
N ARG A 223 -0.42 -31.83 -10.63
CA ARG A 223 -0.55 -31.33 -9.27
C ARG A 223 0.75 -31.54 -8.49
N GLY A 224 1.13 -30.56 -7.67
CA GLY A 224 2.17 -30.71 -6.67
C GLY A 224 1.84 -31.78 -5.63
N ALA A 225 2.84 -32.25 -4.91
CA ALA A 225 2.69 -33.29 -3.90
C ALA A 225 3.56 -33.01 -2.68
N SER A 226 2.96 -33.10 -1.50
CA SER A 226 3.67 -32.94 -0.23
C SER A 226 3.99 -34.27 0.40
N PRO A 227 5.25 -34.59 0.73
CA PRO A 227 5.57 -35.78 1.52
C PRO A 227 4.96 -35.62 2.92
N ARG A 228 4.38 -36.72 3.43
CA ARG A 228 3.64 -36.67 4.71
C ARG A 228 4.21 -37.66 5.73
N PRO A 229 4.34 -37.25 7.01
CA PRO A 229 4.19 -35.87 7.50
C PRO A 229 5.40 -35.01 7.09
N ILE A 230 5.15 -33.79 6.60
CA ILE A 230 6.21 -32.92 6.01
C ILE A 230 7.36 -32.64 6.99
N LYS A 231 7.07 -32.52 8.28
CA LYS A 231 8.07 -32.27 9.34
C LYS A 231 9.23 -33.29 9.36
N ASN A 232 8.99 -34.52 8.91
CA ASN A 232 10.01 -35.56 8.87
C ASN A 232 10.98 -35.42 7.68
N TYR A 233 10.67 -34.52 6.75
CA TYR A 233 11.42 -34.34 5.51
C TYR A 233 12.04 -32.95 5.38
N ILE A 234 11.67 -31.98 6.24
CA ILE A 234 12.34 -30.68 6.30
C ILE A 234 13.78 -30.87 6.77
N THR A 235 14.72 -30.19 6.11
CA THR A 235 16.15 -30.26 6.42
C THR A 235 16.83 -28.90 6.22
N SER A 236 17.85 -28.64 7.02
CA SER A 236 18.78 -27.54 6.84
C SER A 236 20.07 -27.96 6.12
N ASP A 237 20.17 -29.20 5.69
CA ASP A 237 21.33 -29.74 5.00
C ASP A 237 21.49 -29.06 3.62
N ASP A 238 22.71 -28.70 3.24
CA ASP A 238 23.01 -28.09 1.95
C ASP A 238 22.66 -28.97 0.76
N SER A 239 22.73 -30.29 0.92
CA SER A 239 22.31 -31.29 -0.06
C SER A 239 20.78 -31.43 -0.22
N GLY A 240 20.01 -30.73 0.60
CA GLY A 240 18.55 -30.70 0.53
C GLY A 240 18.03 -30.08 -0.77
N VAL A 241 16.83 -30.52 -1.17
CA VAL A 241 16.12 -30.00 -2.36
C VAL A 241 15.22 -28.85 -1.93
N ASN A 242 15.23 -27.74 -2.66
CA ASN A 242 14.37 -26.59 -2.38
C ASN A 242 12.90 -27.00 -2.28
N TRP A 243 12.20 -26.50 -1.26
CA TRP A 243 10.78 -26.75 -1.01
C TRP A 243 9.98 -25.48 -1.27
N ILE A 244 9.30 -25.40 -2.41
CA ILE A 244 8.59 -24.22 -2.87
C ILE A 244 7.18 -24.18 -2.27
N LYS A 245 6.93 -23.21 -1.40
CA LYS A 245 5.65 -22.96 -0.74
C LYS A 245 4.99 -21.69 -1.28
N ILE A 246 3.70 -21.50 -0.99
CA ILE A 246 2.99 -20.25 -1.35
C ILE A 246 3.61 -19.04 -0.64
N GLY A 247 4.13 -19.21 0.59
CA GLY A 247 4.78 -18.15 1.35
C GLY A 247 6.09 -17.62 0.77
N ASP A 248 6.77 -18.41 -0.08
CA ASP A 248 8.03 -18.00 -0.74
C ASP A 248 7.82 -16.95 -1.84
N VAL A 249 6.57 -16.71 -2.22
CA VAL A 249 6.24 -15.78 -3.31
C VAL A 249 5.97 -14.39 -2.78
N LYS A 250 6.77 -13.42 -3.21
CA LYS A 250 6.57 -12.00 -2.90
C LYS A 250 5.33 -11.45 -3.64
N PRO A 251 4.56 -10.53 -3.04
CA PRO A 251 3.47 -9.87 -3.74
C PRO A 251 3.93 -9.20 -5.05
N GLY A 252 3.23 -9.50 -6.15
CA GLY A 252 3.55 -8.94 -7.47
C GLY A 252 4.73 -9.61 -8.19
N ALA A 253 5.38 -10.63 -7.60
CA ALA A 253 6.48 -11.33 -8.24
C ALA A 253 6.02 -12.10 -9.50
N LYS A 254 6.83 -12.05 -10.55
CA LYS A 254 6.73 -12.89 -11.75
C LYS A 254 7.54 -14.18 -11.60
N TYR A 255 8.63 -14.10 -10.84
CA TYR A 255 9.62 -15.17 -10.71
C TYR A 255 9.71 -15.71 -9.28
N ILE A 256 10.03 -17.00 -9.16
CA ILE A 256 10.44 -17.64 -7.90
C ILE A 256 11.92 -17.97 -8.03
N THR A 257 12.74 -17.28 -7.24
CA THR A 257 14.21 -17.35 -7.31
C THR A 257 14.82 -18.11 -6.13
N GLU A 258 14.16 -18.11 -4.99
CA GLU A 258 14.67 -18.66 -3.72
C GLU A 258 13.54 -19.26 -2.89
N THR A 259 13.88 -20.11 -1.95
CA THR A 259 12.95 -20.72 -1.00
C THR A 259 13.51 -20.65 0.42
N GLU A 260 12.65 -20.55 1.41
CA GLU A 260 13.06 -20.54 2.82
C GLU A 260 13.45 -21.93 3.33
N GLU A 261 12.82 -22.99 2.80
CA GLU A 261 12.97 -24.34 3.30
C GLU A 261 13.50 -25.29 2.22
N LYS A 262 14.16 -26.37 2.69
CA LYS A 262 14.56 -27.51 1.87
C LYS A 262 13.94 -28.77 2.43
N ILE A 263 13.81 -29.80 1.58
CA ILE A 263 13.42 -31.15 1.97
C ILE A 263 14.53 -32.15 1.64
N THR A 264 14.56 -33.26 2.36
CA THR A 264 15.51 -34.35 2.12
C THR A 264 15.33 -34.95 0.73
N GLN A 265 16.36 -35.61 0.20
CA GLN A 265 16.29 -36.36 -1.08
C GLN A 265 15.18 -37.41 -1.08
N GLU A 266 14.90 -38.03 0.09
CA GLU A 266 13.81 -38.98 0.25
C GLU A 266 12.44 -38.29 0.15
N GLY A 267 12.30 -37.07 0.75
CA GLY A 267 11.11 -36.27 0.62
C GLY A 267 10.87 -35.81 -0.83
N ALA A 268 11.92 -35.44 -1.54
CA ALA A 268 11.85 -35.05 -2.95
C ALA A 268 11.31 -36.17 -3.86
N LYS A 269 11.66 -37.43 -3.60
CA LYS A 269 11.12 -38.60 -4.34
C LYS A 269 9.60 -38.79 -4.15
N LYS A 270 9.03 -38.23 -3.08
CA LYS A 270 7.60 -38.25 -2.76
C LYS A 270 6.86 -36.97 -3.15
N SER A 271 7.55 -36.04 -3.81
CA SER A 271 7.03 -34.74 -4.20
C SER A 271 7.06 -34.54 -5.71
N ARG A 272 6.53 -33.43 -6.17
CA ARG A 272 6.59 -33.00 -7.56
C ARG A 272 7.80 -32.09 -7.75
N PHE A 273 8.76 -32.53 -8.56
CA PHE A 273 9.93 -31.75 -8.91
C PHE A 273 9.62 -30.80 -10.07
N VAL A 274 10.13 -29.57 -10.01
CA VAL A 274 10.08 -28.55 -11.05
C VAL A 274 11.48 -28.06 -11.37
N ARG A 275 11.68 -27.69 -12.63
CA ARG A 275 12.94 -27.20 -13.18
C ARG A 275 12.88 -25.72 -13.42
N GLU A 276 14.03 -25.13 -13.65
CA GLU A 276 14.13 -23.75 -14.12
C GLU A 276 13.33 -23.58 -15.42
N ASN A 277 12.55 -22.51 -15.49
CA ASN A 277 11.60 -22.14 -16.52
C ASN A 277 10.34 -23.01 -16.62
N ASP A 278 10.10 -23.96 -15.71
CA ASP A 278 8.75 -24.47 -15.50
C ASP A 278 7.86 -23.38 -14.92
N PHE A 279 6.56 -23.52 -15.12
CA PHE A 279 5.57 -22.69 -14.39
C PHE A 279 5.03 -23.42 -13.18
N ILE A 280 4.67 -22.65 -12.18
CA ILE A 280 3.74 -23.10 -11.16
C ILE A 280 2.53 -22.15 -11.09
N LEU A 281 1.37 -22.75 -10.87
CA LEU A 281 0.10 -22.06 -10.81
C LEU A 281 -0.55 -22.35 -9.46
N SER A 282 -0.96 -21.32 -8.73
CA SER A 282 -1.63 -21.52 -7.45
C SER A 282 -3.02 -22.14 -7.64
N ASN A 283 -3.29 -23.25 -6.94
CA ASN A 283 -4.57 -23.97 -7.03
C ASN A 283 -5.61 -23.51 -6.01
N SER A 284 -5.19 -22.78 -4.96
CA SER A 284 -6.03 -22.26 -3.88
C SER A 284 -5.47 -20.94 -3.33
N MET A 285 -6.19 -20.22 -2.50
CA MET A 285 -5.84 -18.91 -1.90
C MET A 285 -5.56 -17.81 -2.94
N SER A 286 -4.34 -17.71 -3.48
CA SER A 286 -3.97 -16.76 -4.57
C SER A 286 -4.35 -17.31 -5.95
N PHE A 287 -5.49 -17.88 -6.08
CA PHE A 287 -6.09 -18.65 -7.14
C PHE A 287 -5.66 -18.27 -8.56
N GLY A 288 -5.20 -19.25 -9.35
CA GLY A 288 -4.89 -19.12 -10.77
C GLY A 288 -3.70 -18.23 -11.12
N ARG A 289 -2.94 -17.75 -10.14
CA ARG A 289 -1.80 -16.87 -10.41
C ARG A 289 -0.59 -17.68 -10.90
N PRO A 290 -0.05 -17.35 -12.09
CA PRO A 290 1.12 -18.02 -12.65
C PRO A 290 2.43 -17.43 -12.12
N TYR A 291 3.45 -18.28 -11.97
CA TYR A 291 4.81 -17.90 -11.62
C TYR A 291 5.79 -18.70 -12.46
N ILE A 292 6.88 -18.08 -12.90
CA ILE A 292 7.99 -18.74 -13.59
C ILE A 292 9.03 -19.13 -12.56
N VAL A 293 9.39 -20.42 -12.52
CA VAL A 293 10.43 -20.94 -11.64
C VAL A 293 11.81 -20.57 -12.18
N LYS A 294 12.62 -19.88 -11.37
CA LYS A 294 14.03 -19.53 -11.67
C LYS A 294 15.02 -20.27 -10.74
N THR A 295 14.56 -21.32 -10.11
CA THR A 295 15.33 -22.25 -9.30
C THR A 295 14.90 -23.66 -9.65
N THR A 296 15.48 -24.67 -9.01
CA THR A 296 14.99 -26.05 -9.09
C THR A 296 14.51 -26.49 -7.71
N GLY A 297 13.48 -27.31 -7.65
CA GLY A 297 12.98 -27.75 -6.37
C GLY A 297 11.71 -28.59 -6.46
N CYS A 298 11.12 -28.87 -5.32
CA CYS A 298 9.86 -29.57 -5.21
C CYS A 298 8.74 -28.64 -4.77
N ILE A 299 7.54 -28.86 -5.27
CA ILE A 299 6.34 -28.05 -4.97
C ILE A 299 5.33 -28.83 -4.13
N HIS A 300 4.71 -28.14 -3.17
CA HIS A 300 3.65 -28.73 -2.36
C HIS A 300 2.33 -28.85 -3.14
N ASP A 301 1.36 -29.52 -2.55
CA ASP A 301 0.05 -29.83 -3.13
C ASP A 301 -0.88 -28.61 -3.35
N GLY A 302 -0.49 -27.42 -2.92
CA GLY A 302 -1.14 -26.14 -3.23
C GLY A 302 -0.79 -25.56 -4.60
N TRP A 303 0.09 -26.23 -5.37
CA TRP A 303 0.53 -25.83 -6.70
C TRP A 303 0.11 -26.79 -7.80
N LEU A 304 -0.02 -26.29 -9.02
CA LEU A 304 0.06 -27.05 -10.26
C LEU A 304 1.38 -26.70 -10.95
N SER A 305 2.12 -27.69 -11.45
CA SER A 305 3.27 -27.48 -12.33
C SER A 305 2.84 -27.52 -13.79
N ILE A 306 3.48 -26.72 -14.62
CA ILE A 306 3.32 -26.68 -16.08
C ILE A 306 4.71 -26.71 -16.68
N SER A 307 5.00 -27.78 -17.46
CA SER A 307 6.27 -27.99 -18.16
C SER A 307 6.03 -28.36 -19.63
N ASP A 308 7.09 -28.52 -20.40
CA ASP A 308 7.09 -29.00 -21.80
C ASP A 308 6.28 -28.12 -22.79
N TYR A 309 6.10 -26.83 -22.48
CA TYR A 309 5.35 -25.86 -23.28
C TYR A 309 6.21 -25.09 -24.29
N GLN A 310 7.52 -25.22 -24.22
CA GLN A 310 8.52 -24.38 -24.89
C GLN A 310 8.50 -24.49 -26.41
N GLU A 311 7.95 -25.56 -26.98
CA GLU A 311 7.75 -25.70 -28.43
C GLU A 311 6.75 -24.67 -28.98
N HIS A 312 5.78 -24.27 -28.16
CA HIS A 312 4.68 -23.39 -28.58
C HIS A 312 4.75 -22.00 -27.96
N PHE A 313 5.34 -21.84 -26.76
CA PHE A 313 5.34 -20.58 -26.02
C PHE A 313 6.71 -20.22 -25.47
N SER A 314 7.04 -18.93 -25.54
CA SER A 314 8.06 -18.33 -24.65
C SER A 314 7.46 -18.21 -23.23
N ALA A 315 8.33 -18.35 -22.22
CA ALA A 315 7.89 -18.27 -20.82
C ALA A 315 7.19 -16.93 -20.51
N ASP A 316 7.76 -15.83 -20.95
CA ASP A 316 7.21 -14.51 -20.67
C ASP A 316 5.86 -14.27 -21.35
N PHE A 317 5.68 -14.76 -22.60
CA PHE A 317 4.39 -14.67 -23.29
C PHE A 317 3.33 -15.50 -22.55
N LEU A 318 3.62 -16.73 -22.20
CA LEU A 318 2.70 -17.60 -21.43
C LEU A 318 2.35 -16.97 -20.06
N TYR A 319 3.31 -16.32 -19.40
CA TYR A 319 3.06 -15.59 -18.17
C TYR A 319 2.02 -14.48 -18.37
N HIS A 320 2.23 -13.60 -19.36
CA HIS A 320 1.29 -12.53 -19.65
C HIS A 320 -0.08 -13.06 -20.07
N LEU A 321 -0.10 -14.12 -20.89
CA LEU A 321 -1.34 -14.74 -21.36
C LEU A 321 -2.15 -15.28 -20.18
N LEU A 322 -1.55 -16.10 -19.31
CA LEU A 322 -2.22 -16.66 -18.14
C LEU A 322 -2.59 -15.58 -17.09
N SER A 323 -1.85 -14.48 -17.04
CA SER A 323 -2.13 -13.34 -16.16
C SER A 323 -3.18 -12.37 -16.70
N SER A 324 -3.61 -12.51 -17.98
CA SER A 324 -4.60 -11.63 -18.59
C SER A 324 -5.98 -11.81 -17.95
N TYR A 325 -6.81 -10.77 -18.00
CA TYR A 325 -8.17 -10.81 -17.45
C TYR A 325 -8.98 -11.98 -18.00
N LYS A 326 -8.93 -12.20 -19.34
CA LYS A 326 -9.62 -13.30 -20.00
C LYS A 326 -9.31 -14.66 -19.38
N TYR A 327 -8.03 -15.00 -19.22
CA TYR A 327 -7.64 -16.33 -18.71
C TYR A 327 -7.83 -16.46 -17.20
N GLN A 328 -7.68 -15.38 -16.44
CA GLN A 328 -8.02 -15.37 -15.02
C GLN A 328 -9.52 -15.61 -14.80
N GLU A 329 -10.39 -14.98 -15.60
CA GLU A 329 -11.85 -15.21 -15.54
C GLU A 329 -12.23 -16.62 -16.01
N ILE A 330 -11.61 -17.16 -17.07
CA ILE A 330 -11.83 -18.54 -17.51
C ILE A 330 -11.50 -19.53 -16.37
N MET A 331 -10.34 -19.37 -15.73
CA MET A 331 -9.92 -20.22 -14.60
C MET A 331 -10.90 -20.11 -13.44
N LYS A 332 -11.33 -18.90 -13.12
CA LYS A 332 -12.28 -18.62 -12.04
C LYS A 332 -13.66 -19.22 -12.29
N GLN A 333 -14.19 -19.10 -13.52
CA GLN A 333 -15.50 -19.66 -13.89
C GLN A 333 -15.50 -21.19 -13.93
N LYS A 334 -14.40 -21.79 -14.41
CA LYS A 334 -14.26 -23.26 -14.48
C LYS A 334 -13.87 -23.91 -13.14
N ALA A 335 -13.43 -23.13 -12.16
CA ALA A 335 -13.05 -23.67 -10.87
C ALA A 335 -14.24 -24.29 -10.13
N SER A 336 -14.04 -25.49 -9.62
CA SER A 336 -15.07 -26.17 -8.84
C SER A 336 -15.15 -25.60 -7.43
N PHE A 337 -16.37 -25.40 -6.93
CA PHE A 337 -16.63 -25.12 -5.54
C PHE A 337 -16.63 -26.43 -4.75
N GLY A 338 -15.54 -26.72 -4.04
CA GLY A 338 -15.44 -27.81 -3.06
C GLY A 338 -15.59 -27.25 -1.64
N GLY A 339 -16.83 -27.06 -1.16
CA GLY A 339 -17.07 -26.43 0.13
C GLY A 339 -16.87 -24.91 0.10
N ALA A 340 -16.21 -24.35 1.11
CA ALA A 340 -15.99 -22.89 1.25
C ALA A 340 -14.83 -22.32 0.40
N VAL A 341 -14.07 -23.16 -0.33
CA VAL A 341 -12.87 -22.73 -1.07
C VAL A 341 -12.95 -23.17 -2.53
N GLN A 342 -12.73 -22.23 -3.45
CA GLN A 342 -12.52 -22.52 -4.86
C GLN A 342 -11.21 -23.29 -5.04
N ASN A 343 -11.21 -24.32 -5.89
CA ASN A 343 -10.04 -25.13 -6.18
C ASN A 343 -9.86 -25.31 -7.69
N LEU A 344 -8.66 -24.96 -8.18
CA LEU A 344 -8.26 -25.15 -9.56
C LEU A 344 -7.49 -26.48 -9.68
N ASN A 345 -8.08 -27.46 -10.33
CA ASN A 345 -7.42 -28.74 -10.57
C ASN A 345 -6.71 -28.80 -11.93
N ALA A 346 -5.85 -29.81 -12.11
CA ALA A 346 -5.06 -29.96 -13.33
C ALA A 346 -5.94 -30.21 -14.57
N ASP A 347 -7.07 -30.90 -14.46
CA ASP A 347 -7.94 -31.22 -15.60
C ASP A 347 -8.63 -29.95 -16.13
N ILE A 348 -9.04 -29.04 -15.22
CA ILE A 348 -9.58 -27.74 -15.59
C ILE A 348 -8.54 -26.93 -16.39
N VAL A 349 -7.28 -26.91 -15.94
CA VAL A 349 -6.22 -26.17 -16.62
C VAL A 349 -5.85 -26.82 -17.96
N ARG A 350 -5.84 -28.15 -18.05
CA ARG A 350 -5.61 -28.87 -19.31
C ARG A 350 -6.67 -28.55 -20.39
N ALA A 351 -7.91 -28.34 -19.97
CA ALA A 351 -9.04 -28.05 -20.87
C ALA A 351 -9.17 -26.54 -21.22
N ILE A 352 -8.20 -25.70 -20.86
CA ILE A 352 -8.17 -24.30 -21.30
C ILE A 352 -7.59 -24.24 -22.70
N GLU A 353 -8.30 -23.61 -23.62
CA GLU A 353 -7.81 -23.35 -24.98
C GLU A 353 -6.89 -22.14 -25.02
N LEU A 354 -5.67 -22.31 -25.54
CA LEU A 354 -4.68 -21.26 -25.72
C LEU A 354 -4.40 -20.98 -27.20
N PRO A 355 -4.19 -19.70 -27.61
CA PRO A 355 -3.89 -19.33 -28.98
C PRO A 355 -2.45 -19.73 -29.35
N ILE A 356 -2.27 -20.37 -30.48
CA ILE A 356 -0.96 -20.72 -31.00
C ILE A 356 -0.45 -19.57 -31.87
N VAL A 357 0.37 -18.75 -31.28
CA VAL A 357 0.92 -17.52 -31.88
C VAL A 357 2.38 -17.76 -32.27
N PRO A 358 2.86 -17.34 -33.46
CA PRO A 358 4.28 -17.48 -33.81
C PRO A 358 5.23 -16.82 -32.79
N LEU A 359 6.34 -17.47 -32.47
CA LEU A 359 7.31 -17.00 -31.47
C LEU A 359 7.79 -15.55 -31.71
N LYS A 360 7.95 -15.16 -32.98
CA LYS A 360 8.32 -13.77 -33.34
C LYS A 360 7.27 -12.76 -32.83
N GLU A 361 6.00 -13.07 -32.98
CA GLU A 361 4.91 -12.20 -32.52
C GLU A 361 4.79 -12.23 -31.00
N GLN A 362 5.00 -13.40 -30.37
CA GLN A 362 5.08 -13.48 -28.91
C GLN A 362 6.16 -12.56 -28.33
N HIS A 363 7.37 -12.57 -28.91
CA HIS A 363 8.47 -11.69 -28.48
C HIS A 363 8.13 -10.20 -28.65
N ARG A 364 7.44 -9.84 -29.76
CA ARG A 364 6.98 -8.46 -29.97
C ARG A 364 6.01 -8.01 -28.87
N ILE A 365 5.03 -8.84 -28.56
CA ILE A 365 4.03 -8.58 -27.52
C ILE A 365 4.71 -8.49 -26.15
N VAL A 366 5.57 -9.43 -25.80
CA VAL A 366 6.32 -9.46 -24.54
C VAL A 366 7.13 -8.19 -24.37
N SER A 367 7.86 -7.75 -25.40
CA SER A 367 8.69 -6.53 -25.34
C SER A 367 7.86 -5.29 -24.96
N ILE A 368 6.62 -5.19 -25.46
CA ILE A 368 5.71 -4.09 -25.12
C ILE A 368 5.23 -4.23 -23.65
N LEU A 369 4.77 -5.43 -23.29
CA LEU A 369 4.18 -5.68 -21.96
C LEU A 369 5.21 -5.59 -20.84
N ASP A 370 6.43 -6.11 -21.04
CA ASP A 370 7.51 -6.02 -20.05
C ASP A 370 7.96 -4.57 -19.81
N HIS A 371 7.92 -3.72 -20.86
CA HIS A 371 8.20 -2.29 -20.67
C HIS A 371 7.16 -1.62 -19.76
N PHE A 372 5.87 -1.91 -19.96
CA PHE A 372 4.82 -1.41 -19.08
C PHE A 372 4.90 -1.99 -17.67
N ASP A 373 5.23 -3.28 -17.56
CA ASP A 373 5.36 -3.95 -16.27
C ASP A 373 6.49 -3.33 -15.45
N ALA A 374 7.65 -3.11 -16.06
CA ALA A 374 8.78 -2.43 -15.42
C ALA A 374 8.40 -1.03 -14.93
N LEU A 375 7.72 -0.23 -15.77
CA LEU A 375 7.26 1.12 -15.38
C LEU A 375 6.31 1.09 -14.18
N CYS A 376 5.40 0.12 -14.13
CA CYS A 376 4.30 0.08 -13.15
C CYS A 376 4.65 -0.67 -11.86
N ASN A 377 5.57 -1.63 -11.89
CA ASN A 377 5.77 -2.58 -10.82
C ASN A 377 7.22 -2.69 -10.33
N ASP A 378 8.21 -2.16 -11.08
CA ASP A 378 9.60 -2.21 -10.64
C ASP A 378 9.81 -1.28 -9.43
N LEU A 379 10.20 -1.91 -8.30
CA LEU A 379 10.48 -1.22 -7.04
C LEU A 379 11.87 -0.56 -7.01
N THR A 380 12.68 -0.75 -8.04
CA THR A 380 14.06 -0.23 -8.12
C THR A 380 14.21 0.91 -9.12
N SER A 381 13.42 0.91 -10.18
CA SER A 381 13.55 1.87 -11.30
C SER A 381 12.22 2.42 -11.83
N GLY A 382 11.07 1.82 -11.44
CA GLY A 382 9.75 2.23 -11.90
C GLY A 382 9.12 3.37 -11.08
N LEU A 383 7.88 3.73 -11.43
CA LEU A 383 7.11 4.73 -10.68
C LEU A 383 6.99 4.43 -9.17
N PRO A 384 6.86 3.17 -8.72
CA PRO A 384 6.88 2.86 -7.28
C PRO A 384 8.19 3.25 -6.59
N ALA A 385 9.34 3.07 -7.26
CA ALA A 385 10.65 3.47 -6.73
C ALA A 385 10.75 4.99 -6.58
N GLU A 386 10.28 5.75 -7.58
CA GLU A 386 10.26 7.20 -7.54
C GLU A 386 9.36 7.72 -6.41
N ILE A 387 8.16 7.16 -6.24
CA ILE A 387 7.23 7.51 -5.15
C ILE A 387 7.89 7.28 -3.79
N GLU A 388 8.52 6.13 -3.59
CA GLU A 388 9.20 5.81 -2.33
C GLU A 388 10.42 6.73 -2.07
N ALA A 389 11.18 7.06 -3.11
CA ALA A 389 12.29 8.00 -3.01
C ALA A 389 11.80 9.40 -2.59
N ARG A 390 10.70 9.89 -3.20
CA ARG A 390 10.09 11.18 -2.84
C ARG A 390 9.53 11.19 -1.43
N ARG A 391 8.92 10.07 -1.00
CA ARG A 391 8.43 9.93 0.38
C ARG A 391 9.57 10.03 1.39
N LYS A 392 10.67 9.32 1.19
CA LYS A 392 11.86 9.40 2.05
C LYS A 392 12.48 10.80 2.07
N GLN A 393 12.52 11.45 0.90
CA GLN A 393 13.00 12.82 0.78
C GLN A 393 12.11 13.81 1.57
N TYR A 394 10.80 13.68 1.46
CA TYR A 394 9.83 14.45 2.24
C TYR A 394 10.03 14.24 3.76
N GLU A 395 10.11 12.98 4.23
CA GLU A 395 10.32 12.66 5.65
C GLU A 395 11.61 13.28 6.18
N TYR A 396 12.69 13.17 5.41
CA TYR A 396 13.96 13.77 5.77
C TYR A 396 13.90 15.29 5.89
N TYR A 397 13.30 15.99 4.93
CA TYR A 397 13.19 17.46 5.01
C TYR A 397 12.21 17.92 6.09
N ARG A 398 11.11 17.22 6.28
CA ARG A 398 10.16 17.48 7.37
C ARG A 398 10.84 17.36 8.74
N ASP A 399 11.60 16.32 8.98
CA ASP A 399 12.26 16.07 10.29
C ASP A 399 13.48 16.98 10.52
N LYS A 400 13.88 17.78 9.52
CA LYS A 400 14.87 18.85 9.65
C LYS A 400 14.29 20.19 10.12
N LEU A 401 12.97 20.29 10.22
CA LEU A 401 12.33 21.46 10.84
C LEU A 401 12.70 21.55 12.30
#